data_16ad3d68f467c24e31204dce17d8bf96
#
_entry.id   16ad3d68f467c24e31204dce17d8bf96
#
_cell.length_a   1.000
_cell.length_b   1.000
_cell.length_c   1.000
_cell.angle_alpha   90.00
_cell.angle_beta   90.00
_cell.angle_gamma   90.00
#
_symmetry.space_group_name_H-M   'P 1'
#
loop_
_entity.id
_entity.type
_entity.pdbx_description
1 polymer ?
#
loop_
_entity_poly.entity_id
_entity_poly.type
_entity_poly.pdbx_seq_one_letter_code
_entity_poly.pdbx_strand_id
1 'polypeptide(L)'
;MQDVQHIVVSCQSSPVKKACQEKTQIVYLYYCVYRVYRVSNKGMLYVRIIALANQKGGVGKTTSTINIGTGLTQFGRTVLLADLDPQAHLTYSLGIPAHELETTIYEVLRGQTTLEKVMLQKYGVTILPASLDLSGAEIELAAVPGREFLLREAMSTLEEFDYVLLDCPPSLGLLTLNALTTATEVYIPLQTEFLALQGLSKLLQTVDIVKKRLNPTLTVTGIIGTRYDHRKKLSKEVVEKIQGYFGAILFPTLIRDNIALAEAPSFGQDIFTYRPHSHGADDYRQLCQEIIERG
;
A
#
# COMPACT_ATOMS: atom_id res chain seq x y z
N MET A 1 -32.42 -0.41 -2.18
CA MET A 1 -33.15 -1.42 -1.37
C MET A 1 -33.13 -2.82 -1.99
N GLN A 2 -32.72 -2.98 -3.27
CA GLN A 2 -32.59 -4.31 -3.93
C GLN A 2 -31.23 -4.98 -3.65
N ASP A 3 -30.16 -4.21 -3.42
CA ASP A 3 -28.82 -4.75 -3.20
C ASP A 3 -28.62 -5.42 -1.83
N VAL A 4 -29.41 -5.03 -0.82
CA VAL A 4 -29.32 -5.62 0.53
C VAL A 4 -29.86 -7.06 0.56
N GLN A 5 -30.76 -7.44 -0.34
CA GLN A 5 -31.28 -8.82 -0.40
C GLN A 5 -30.29 -9.82 -0.99
N HIS A 6 -29.43 -9.41 -1.92
CA HIS A 6 -28.39 -10.28 -2.47
C HIS A 6 -27.27 -10.61 -1.48
N ILE A 7 -26.93 -9.65 -0.60
CA ILE A 7 -25.92 -9.86 0.45
C ILE A 7 -26.39 -10.84 1.51
N VAL A 8 -27.69 -10.85 1.84
CA VAL A 8 -28.27 -11.77 2.84
C VAL A 8 -28.33 -13.22 2.36
N VAL A 9 -28.46 -13.47 1.06
CA VAL A 9 -28.58 -14.83 0.50
C VAL A 9 -27.23 -15.56 0.50
N SER A 10 -26.11 -14.88 0.31
CA SER A 10 -24.77 -15.49 0.31
C SER A 10 -24.26 -15.91 1.71
N CYS A 11 -24.82 -15.32 2.77
CA CYS A 11 -24.48 -15.65 4.16
C CYS A 11 -25.14 -16.95 4.69
N GLN A 12 -25.96 -17.62 3.91
CA GLN A 12 -26.76 -18.77 4.41
C GLN A 12 -25.97 -20.05 4.69
N SER A 13 -24.70 -20.19 4.26
CA SER A 13 -23.92 -21.42 4.36
C SER A 13 -22.57 -21.32 5.11
N SER A 14 -22.30 -20.22 5.83
CA SER A 14 -21.01 -19.96 6.49
C SER A 14 -21.11 -20.09 8.02
N PRO A 15 -20.02 -20.47 8.74
CA PRO A 15 -19.92 -20.47 10.21
C PRO A 15 -20.28 -19.13 10.86
N VAL A 16 -20.27 -18.05 10.10
CA VAL A 16 -20.69 -16.69 10.51
C VAL A 16 -22.17 -16.64 10.89
N LYS A 17 -23.01 -17.57 10.41
CA LYS A 17 -24.44 -17.64 10.72
C LYS A 17 -24.72 -17.87 12.21
N LYS A 18 -23.85 -18.62 12.90
CA LYS A 18 -24.00 -18.90 14.34
C LYS A 18 -23.69 -17.67 15.21
N ALA A 19 -22.73 -16.85 14.78
CA ALA A 19 -22.37 -15.60 15.46
C ALA A 19 -23.40 -14.47 15.26
N CYS A 20 -24.12 -14.47 14.11
CA CYS A 20 -25.14 -13.47 13.80
C CYS A 20 -26.45 -13.66 14.57
N GLN A 21 -26.78 -14.88 15.02
CA GLN A 21 -28.02 -15.14 15.73
C GLN A 21 -27.99 -14.77 17.22
N GLU A 22 -26.81 -14.63 17.81
CA GLU A 22 -26.68 -14.42 19.27
C GLU A 22 -26.31 -13.00 19.71
N LYS A 23 -25.79 -12.12 18.85
CA LYS A 23 -25.49 -10.72 19.22
C LYS A 23 -25.55 -9.74 18.03
N THR A 24 -26.66 -9.04 17.92
CA THR A 24 -26.81 -7.63 17.54
C THR A 24 -26.29 -7.18 16.14
N GLN A 25 -27.23 -6.66 15.35
CA GLN A 25 -27.03 -5.89 14.10
C GLN A 25 -25.82 -4.92 14.10
N ILE A 26 -25.40 -4.42 15.26
CA ILE A 26 -24.29 -3.49 15.41
C ILE A 26 -22.94 -4.13 15.09
N VAL A 27 -22.72 -5.40 15.45
CA VAL A 27 -21.45 -6.11 15.16
C VAL A 27 -21.33 -6.42 13.67
N TYR A 28 -22.44 -6.67 13.00
CA TYR A 28 -22.49 -6.94 11.56
C TYR A 28 -22.18 -5.67 10.75
N LEU A 29 -22.71 -4.51 11.14
CA LEU A 29 -22.35 -3.22 10.54
C LEU A 29 -20.86 -2.90 10.77
N TYR A 30 -20.33 -3.23 11.95
CA TYR A 30 -18.92 -2.97 12.28
C TYR A 30 -17.95 -3.80 11.42
N TYR A 31 -18.31 -5.05 11.12
CA TYR A 31 -17.50 -5.92 10.25
C TYR A 31 -17.62 -5.56 8.76
N CYS A 32 -18.80 -5.15 8.29
CA CYS A 32 -18.98 -4.77 6.88
C CYS A 32 -18.36 -3.40 6.53
N VAL A 33 -18.25 -2.47 7.47
CA VAL A 33 -17.69 -1.13 7.25
C VAL A 33 -16.15 -1.15 7.10
N TYR A 34 -15.48 -2.21 7.55
CA TYR A 34 -14.01 -2.25 7.63
C TYR A 34 -13.32 -3.18 6.63
N ARG A 35 -14.06 -3.87 5.76
CA ARG A 35 -13.47 -4.76 4.77
C ARG A 35 -14.14 -4.63 3.42
N VAL A 36 -13.37 -4.31 2.40
CA VAL A 36 -13.79 -4.41 1.00
C VAL A 36 -13.67 -5.88 0.59
N TYR A 37 -14.76 -6.49 0.11
CA TYR A 37 -14.80 -7.90 -0.27
C TYR A 37 -15.02 -8.03 -1.77
N ARG A 38 -14.25 -8.87 -2.41
CA ARG A 38 -14.53 -9.35 -3.77
C ARG A 38 -15.07 -10.79 -3.70
N VAL A 39 -16.24 -11.02 -4.28
CA VAL A 39 -16.76 -12.38 -4.49
C VAL A 39 -16.35 -12.83 -5.88
N SER A 40 -15.39 -13.75 -5.97
CA SER A 40 -15.03 -14.41 -7.23
C SER A 40 -15.64 -15.80 -7.29
N ASN A 41 -15.64 -16.45 -8.48
CA ASN A 41 -16.07 -17.84 -8.67
C ASN A 41 -15.25 -18.84 -7.83
N LYS A 42 -14.20 -18.39 -7.12
CA LYS A 42 -13.35 -19.20 -6.22
C LYS A 42 -13.58 -18.93 -4.73
N GLY A 43 -14.57 -18.10 -4.36
CA GLY A 43 -14.87 -17.71 -2.97
C GLY A 43 -14.71 -16.22 -2.70
N MET A 44 -14.91 -15.81 -1.45
CA MET A 44 -14.80 -14.43 -1.01
C MET A 44 -13.32 -14.04 -0.94
N LEU A 45 -12.87 -13.24 -1.91
CA LEU A 45 -11.53 -12.68 -1.94
C LEU A 45 -11.55 -11.28 -1.28
N TYR A 46 -10.58 -11.05 -0.41
CA TYR A 46 -10.40 -9.75 0.23
C TYR A 46 -9.44 -8.89 -0.60
N VAL A 47 -9.76 -7.62 -0.80
CA VAL A 47 -8.80 -6.66 -1.32
C VAL A 47 -7.73 -6.44 -0.26
N ARG A 48 -6.47 -6.70 -0.58
CA ARG A 48 -5.35 -6.38 0.31
C ARG A 48 -4.92 -4.94 0.07
N ILE A 49 -5.16 -4.08 1.06
CA ILE A 49 -4.75 -2.67 1.01
C ILE A 49 -3.48 -2.53 1.85
N ILE A 50 -2.36 -2.26 1.18
CA ILE A 50 -1.02 -2.28 1.77
C ILE A 50 -0.43 -0.87 1.72
N ALA A 51 -0.15 -0.27 2.86
CA ALA A 51 0.58 0.99 2.94
C ALA A 51 2.09 0.74 2.99
N LEU A 52 2.84 1.32 2.05
CA LEU A 52 4.30 1.32 2.08
C LEU A 52 4.77 2.58 2.82
N ALA A 53 5.16 2.44 4.08
CA ALA A 53 5.45 3.56 4.96
C ALA A 53 6.84 3.48 5.60
N ASN A 54 7.56 4.59 5.64
CA ASN A 54 8.77 4.81 6.43
C ASN A 54 9.04 6.32 6.50
N GLN A 55 9.43 6.83 7.69
CA GLN A 55 9.78 8.23 7.89
C GLN A 55 11.07 8.65 7.19
N LYS A 56 11.99 7.72 6.97
CA LYS A 56 13.25 8.00 6.28
C LYS A 56 12.99 8.13 4.78
N GLY A 57 13.43 9.25 4.19
CA GLY A 57 13.45 9.41 2.73
C GLY A 57 14.48 8.48 2.07
N GLY A 58 14.27 8.12 0.81
CA GLY A 58 15.22 7.34 0.01
C GLY A 58 15.38 5.87 0.39
N VAL A 59 14.49 5.31 1.24
CA VAL A 59 14.53 3.90 1.64
C VAL A 59 13.93 2.95 0.60
N GLY A 60 13.42 3.47 -0.51
CA GLY A 60 12.83 2.68 -1.59
C GLY A 60 11.33 2.43 -1.44
N LYS A 61 10.56 3.31 -0.75
CA LYS A 61 9.09 3.20 -0.69
C LYS A 61 8.48 3.18 -2.10
N THR A 62 8.62 4.27 -2.82
CA THR A 62 8.12 4.43 -4.19
C THR A 62 8.63 3.34 -5.14
N THR A 63 9.94 3.04 -5.09
CA THR A 63 10.54 1.96 -5.89
C THR A 63 9.88 0.62 -5.59
N SER A 64 9.65 0.32 -4.31
CA SER A 64 8.98 -0.93 -3.90
C SER A 64 7.51 -0.93 -4.28
N THR A 65 6.78 0.19 -4.12
CA THR A 65 5.37 0.30 -4.52
C THR A 65 5.19 -0.01 -6.01
N ILE A 66 6.00 0.62 -6.87
CA ILE A 66 5.96 0.41 -8.31
C ILE A 66 6.27 -1.04 -8.66
N ASN A 67 7.42 -1.56 -8.19
CA ASN A 67 7.90 -2.85 -8.65
C ASN A 67 7.18 -4.05 -7.99
N ILE A 68 6.61 -3.89 -6.80
CA ILE A 68 5.67 -4.87 -6.25
C ILE A 68 4.37 -4.85 -7.08
N GLY A 69 3.83 -3.67 -7.37
CA GLY A 69 2.58 -3.56 -8.12
C GLY A 69 2.69 -4.16 -9.52
N THR A 70 3.66 -3.73 -10.32
CA THR A 70 3.88 -4.26 -11.67
C THR A 70 4.34 -5.72 -11.64
N GLY A 71 5.05 -6.16 -10.61
CA GLY A 71 5.42 -7.55 -10.41
C GLY A 71 4.21 -8.45 -10.12
N LEU A 72 3.27 -8.02 -9.28
CA LEU A 72 2.05 -8.76 -8.98
C LEU A 72 1.17 -8.97 -10.23
N THR A 73 1.16 -8.02 -11.17
CA THR A 73 0.42 -8.21 -12.43
C THR A 73 1.00 -9.33 -13.30
N GLN A 74 2.31 -9.62 -13.22
CA GLN A 74 2.92 -10.77 -13.90
C GLN A 74 2.39 -12.11 -13.36
N PHE A 75 1.85 -12.13 -12.13
CA PHE A 75 1.15 -13.28 -11.54
C PHE A 75 -0.38 -13.23 -11.74
N GLY A 76 -0.86 -12.40 -12.67
CA GLY A 76 -2.28 -12.29 -13.00
C GLY A 76 -3.14 -11.59 -11.94
N ARG A 77 -2.52 -10.76 -11.09
CA ARG A 77 -3.25 -9.97 -10.07
C ARG A 77 -3.66 -8.62 -10.62
N THR A 78 -4.84 -8.16 -10.22
CA THR A 78 -5.32 -6.80 -10.49
C THR A 78 -4.81 -5.86 -9.40
N VAL A 79 -4.12 -4.77 -9.79
CA VAL A 79 -3.40 -3.89 -8.84
C VAL A 79 -3.72 -2.43 -9.08
N LEU A 80 -4.04 -1.71 -7.98
CA LEU A 80 -4.09 -0.25 -7.93
C LEU A 80 -2.87 0.28 -7.15
N LEU A 81 -2.17 1.24 -7.73
CA LEU A 81 -1.11 2.03 -7.09
C LEU A 81 -1.64 3.42 -6.78
N ALA A 82 -1.63 3.84 -5.54
CA ALA A 82 -2.02 5.20 -5.15
C ALA A 82 -0.79 5.99 -4.67
N ASP A 83 -0.50 7.09 -5.34
CA ASP A 83 0.56 8.02 -4.96
C ASP A 83 -0.01 9.01 -3.93
N LEU A 84 0.50 8.95 -2.69
CA LEU A 84 0.10 9.85 -1.60
C LEU A 84 1.22 10.82 -1.23
N ASP A 85 2.33 10.83 -1.98
CA ASP A 85 3.41 11.78 -1.75
C ASP A 85 3.17 13.04 -2.62
N PRO A 86 3.13 14.26 -2.03
CA PRO A 86 3.04 15.51 -2.78
C PRO A 86 4.18 15.72 -3.79
N GLN A 87 5.30 15.01 -3.62
CA GLN A 87 6.38 15.02 -4.61
C GLN A 87 6.05 14.23 -5.88
N ALA A 88 4.95 13.47 -5.90
CA ALA A 88 4.44 12.71 -7.03
C ALA A 88 5.49 11.77 -7.67
N HIS A 89 6.39 11.24 -6.85
CA HIS A 89 7.51 10.43 -7.36
C HIS A 89 7.04 9.14 -8.01
N LEU A 90 5.98 8.49 -7.51
CA LEU A 90 5.39 7.31 -8.15
C LEU A 90 4.84 7.68 -9.53
N THR A 91 4.07 8.76 -9.59
CA THR A 91 3.45 9.29 -10.80
C THR A 91 4.50 9.58 -11.88
N TYR A 92 5.52 10.37 -11.54
CA TYR A 92 6.61 10.69 -12.47
C TYR A 92 7.44 9.47 -12.86
N SER A 93 7.73 8.57 -11.91
CA SER A 93 8.54 7.36 -12.16
C SER A 93 7.88 6.40 -13.15
N LEU A 94 6.57 6.49 -13.32
CA LEU A 94 5.83 5.74 -14.34
C LEU A 94 5.63 6.55 -15.63
N GLY A 95 6.31 7.70 -15.78
CA GLY A 95 6.27 8.52 -16.98
C GLY A 95 4.91 9.22 -17.16
N ILE A 96 4.22 9.56 -16.09
CA ILE A 96 3.01 10.38 -16.10
C ILE A 96 3.42 11.81 -15.73
N PRO A 97 3.17 12.80 -16.58
CA PRO A 97 3.51 14.20 -16.33
C PRO A 97 2.53 14.80 -15.31
N ALA A 98 2.79 14.61 -14.02
CA ALA A 98 1.89 15.01 -12.93
C ALA A 98 1.47 16.49 -12.98
N HIS A 99 2.32 17.37 -13.52
CA HIS A 99 2.05 18.80 -13.67
C HIS A 99 1.07 19.14 -14.81
N GLU A 100 0.74 18.19 -15.67
CA GLU A 100 -0.23 18.35 -16.77
C GLU A 100 -1.61 17.76 -16.42
N LEU A 101 -1.73 17.10 -15.27
CA LEU A 101 -2.98 16.47 -14.86
C LEU A 101 -3.94 17.52 -14.28
N GLU A 102 -5.16 17.56 -14.81
CA GLU A 102 -6.23 18.44 -14.32
C GLU A 102 -6.81 17.96 -12.99
N THR A 103 -6.80 16.66 -12.76
CA THR A 103 -7.33 16.03 -11.54
C THR A 103 -6.43 14.88 -11.07
N THR A 104 -6.25 14.80 -9.76
CA THR A 104 -5.40 13.83 -9.08
C THR A 104 -6.10 13.31 -7.82
N ILE A 105 -5.43 12.54 -6.99
CA ILE A 105 -5.94 12.14 -5.68
C ILE A 105 -6.28 13.34 -4.78
N TYR A 106 -5.71 14.51 -5.02
CA TYR A 106 -6.01 15.73 -4.28
C TYR A 106 -7.49 16.13 -4.39
N GLU A 107 -8.03 16.18 -5.61
CA GLU A 107 -9.44 16.49 -5.85
C GLU A 107 -10.37 15.41 -5.29
N VAL A 108 -9.93 14.15 -5.28
CA VAL A 108 -10.67 13.05 -4.64
C VAL A 108 -10.79 13.25 -3.14
N LEU A 109 -9.67 13.56 -2.45
CA LEU A 109 -9.67 13.80 -1.00
C LEU A 109 -10.50 15.03 -0.61
N ARG A 110 -10.67 16.00 -1.51
CA ARG A 110 -11.55 17.15 -1.33
C ARG A 110 -13.02 16.87 -1.67
N GLY A 111 -13.34 15.66 -2.15
CA GLY A 111 -14.70 15.30 -2.57
C GLY A 111 -15.17 16.00 -3.86
N GLN A 112 -14.25 16.51 -4.67
CA GLN A 112 -14.56 17.24 -5.90
C GLN A 112 -14.70 16.32 -7.12
N THR A 113 -14.15 15.12 -7.04
CA THR A 113 -14.22 14.10 -8.08
C THR A 113 -14.20 12.70 -7.47
N THR A 114 -14.42 11.67 -8.28
CA THR A 114 -14.38 10.27 -7.86
C THR A 114 -13.08 9.60 -8.32
N LEU A 115 -12.71 8.47 -7.68
CA LEU A 115 -11.51 7.70 -8.02
C LEU A 115 -11.49 7.30 -9.49
N GLU A 116 -12.60 6.80 -10.01
CA GLU A 116 -12.71 6.25 -11.38
C GLU A 116 -12.38 7.30 -12.46
N LYS A 117 -12.64 8.58 -12.19
CA LYS A 117 -12.33 9.68 -13.11
C LYS A 117 -10.87 10.08 -13.13
N VAL A 118 -10.12 9.71 -12.08
CA VAL A 118 -8.73 10.09 -11.88
C VAL A 118 -7.77 8.93 -12.20
N MET A 119 -8.27 7.68 -12.14
CA MET A 119 -7.48 6.49 -12.40
C MET A 119 -6.93 6.44 -13.83
N LEU A 120 -5.65 6.10 -13.94
CA LEU A 120 -4.93 5.92 -15.20
C LEU A 120 -4.42 4.48 -15.31
N GLN A 121 -4.27 3.96 -16.54
CA GLN A 121 -3.74 2.62 -16.81
C GLN A 121 -2.34 2.71 -17.40
N LYS A 122 -1.37 2.02 -16.81
CA LYS A 122 -0.01 1.92 -17.34
C LYS A 122 0.71 0.67 -16.85
N TYR A 123 1.49 0.03 -17.70
CA TYR A 123 2.28 -1.18 -17.37
C TYR A 123 1.46 -2.28 -16.68
N GLY A 124 0.18 -2.42 -17.05
CA GLY A 124 -0.72 -3.43 -16.48
C GLY A 124 -1.26 -3.11 -15.08
N VAL A 125 -0.90 -1.98 -14.48
CA VAL A 125 -1.44 -1.50 -13.20
C VAL A 125 -2.37 -0.31 -13.41
N THR A 126 -3.34 -0.15 -12.52
CA THR A 126 -4.11 1.08 -12.38
C THR A 126 -3.35 2.02 -11.45
N ILE A 127 -3.31 3.31 -11.77
CA ILE A 127 -2.58 4.33 -11.01
C ILE A 127 -3.55 5.42 -10.60
N LEU A 128 -3.54 5.78 -9.33
CA LEU A 128 -4.18 6.98 -8.79
C LEU A 128 -3.06 8.01 -8.57
N PRO A 129 -2.91 8.98 -9.47
CA PRO A 129 -1.76 9.87 -9.49
C PRO A 129 -1.87 10.97 -8.43
N ALA A 130 -0.72 11.49 -8.00
CA ALA A 130 -0.59 12.71 -7.23
C ALA A 130 -0.05 13.87 -8.06
N SER A 131 -0.16 15.08 -7.52
CA SER A 131 0.53 16.29 -7.98
C SER A 131 1.06 17.10 -6.80
N LEU A 132 1.82 18.15 -7.09
CA LEU A 132 2.34 19.06 -6.06
C LEU A 132 1.21 19.72 -5.25
N ASP A 133 0.01 19.87 -5.84
CA ASP A 133 -1.16 20.46 -5.17
C ASP A 133 -1.57 19.67 -3.92
N LEU A 134 -1.26 18.37 -3.88
CA LEU A 134 -1.48 17.55 -2.70
C LEU A 134 -0.74 18.06 -1.44
N SER A 135 0.30 18.91 -1.60
CA SER A 135 0.97 19.56 -0.47
C SER A 135 0.05 20.53 0.29
N GLY A 136 -0.96 21.08 -0.39
CA GLY A 136 -1.98 21.93 0.22
C GLY A 136 -3.01 21.15 1.06
N ALA A 137 -3.18 19.87 0.80
CA ALA A 137 -4.21 19.04 1.41
C ALA A 137 -4.14 19.03 2.94
N GLU A 138 -2.94 18.99 3.54
CA GLU A 138 -2.77 18.97 5.00
C GLU A 138 -3.31 20.24 5.67
N ILE A 139 -3.19 21.38 5.01
CA ILE A 139 -3.67 22.68 5.53
C ILE A 139 -5.18 22.79 5.27
N GLU A 140 -5.62 22.55 4.05
CA GLU A 140 -7.03 22.73 3.65
C GLU A 140 -7.97 21.75 4.35
N LEU A 141 -7.55 20.50 4.50
CA LEU A 141 -8.33 19.47 5.15
C LEU A 141 -8.22 19.52 6.69
N ALA A 142 -7.37 20.36 7.26
CA ALA A 142 -7.13 20.39 8.71
C ALA A 142 -8.41 20.63 9.55
N ALA A 143 -9.38 21.38 9.01
CA ALA A 143 -10.65 21.68 9.67
C ALA A 143 -11.78 20.72 9.30
N VAL A 144 -11.55 19.75 8.40
CA VAL A 144 -12.59 18.82 7.96
C VAL A 144 -12.79 17.73 9.02
N PRO A 145 -14.02 17.57 9.57
CA PRO A 145 -14.30 16.46 10.47
C PRO A 145 -14.11 15.10 9.77
N GLY A 146 -13.42 14.17 10.44
CA GLY A 146 -13.16 12.86 9.85
C GLY A 146 -12.08 12.85 8.75
N ARG A 147 -11.28 13.92 8.66
CA ARG A 147 -10.20 14.06 7.65
C ARG A 147 -9.25 12.87 7.57
N GLU A 148 -9.11 12.10 8.63
CA GLU A 148 -8.28 10.90 8.69
C GLU A 148 -8.87 9.72 7.90
N PHE A 149 -10.13 9.82 7.47
CA PHE A 149 -10.90 8.76 6.82
C PHE A 149 -11.25 9.03 5.35
N LEU A 150 -10.89 10.19 4.81
CA LEU A 150 -11.26 10.61 3.46
C LEU A 150 -10.84 9.61 2.38
N LEU A 151 -9.62 9.10 2.47
CA LEU A 151 -9.14 8.08 1.54
C LEU A 151 -9.91 6.76 1.68
N ARG A 152 -10.20 6.34 2.91
CA ARG A 152 -10.98 5.13 3.17
C ARG A 152 -12.41 5.24 2.62
N GLU A 153 -13.04 6.40 2.79
CA GLU A 153 -14.36 6.66 2.26
C GLU A 153 -14.33 6.64 0.73
N ALA A 154 -13.37 7.30 0.11
CA ALA A 154 -13.19 7.28 -1.34
C ALA A 154 -12.96 5.85 -1.88
N MET A 155 -12.17 5.03 -1.18
CA MET A 155 -11.84 3.66 -1.60
C MET A 155 -12.87 2.60 -1.20
N SER A 156 -13.96 2.98 -0.55
CA SER A 156 -14.96 2.04 -0.01
C SER A 156 -15.70 1.22 -1.08
N THR A 157 -15.69 1.67 -2.33
CA THR A 157 -16.35 1.03 -3.48
C THR A 157 -15.41 0.22 -4.36
N LEU A 158 -14.11 0.16 -4.03
CA LEU A 158 -13.14 -0.56 -4.84
C LEU A 158 -13.23 -2.07 -4.61
N GLU A 159 -13.84 -2.80 -5.53
CA GLU A 159 -14.00 -4.25 -5.46
C GLU A 159 -13.23 -5.00 -6.57
N GLU A 160 -12.74 -4.29 -7.61
CA GLU A 160 -12.12 -4.90 -8.79
C GLU A 160 -10.65 -5.25 -8.61
N PHE A 161 -9.98 -4.82 -7.54
CA PHE A 161 -8.57 -5.05 -7.32
C PHE A 161 -8.31 -6.19 -6.33
N ASP A 162 -7.26 -6.99 -6.60
CA ASP A 162 -6.72 -7.95 -5.64
C ASP A 162 -5.82 -7.24 -4.62
N TYR A 163 -5.10 -6.21 -5.09
CA TYR A 163 -4.16 -5.42 -4.28
C TYR A 163 -4.32 -3.93 -4.52
N VAL A 164 -4.28 -3.15 -3.45
CA VAL A 164 -4.13 -1.69 -3.47
C VAL A 164 -2.85 -1.35 -2.72
N LEU A 165 -1.90 -0.73 -3.38
CA LEU A 165 -0.62 -0.32 -2.78
C LEU A 165 -0.61 1.21 -2.62
N LEU A 166 -0.43 1.69 -1.38
CA LEU A 166 -0.42 3.10 -1.04
C LEU A 166 1.03 3.55 -0.82
N ASP A 167 1.56 4.39 -1.72
CA ASP A 167 2.90 4.99 -1.56
C ASP A 167 2.82 6.20 -0.64
N CYS A 168 3.34 6.07 0.57
CA CYS A 168 3.25 7.10 1.60
C CYS A 168 4.41 8.11 1.51
N PRO A 169 4.17 9.40 1.82
CA PRO A 169 5.24 10.39 1.98
C PRO A 169 6.18 10.01 3.14
N PRO A 170 7.36 10.64 3.25
CA PRO A 170 8.28 10.40 4.37
C PRO A 170 7.86 11.08 5.68
N SER A 171 6.72 11.78 5.70
CA SER A 171 6.14 12.41 6.89
C SER A 171 5.10 11.50 7.55
N LEU A 172 4.81 11.70 8.84
CA LEU A 172 3.67 11.10 9.53
C LEU A 172 2.51 12.11 9.66
N GLY A 173 2.26 12.87 8.58
CA GLY A 173 1.18 13.83 8.49
C GLY A 173 -0.16 13.21 8.12
N LEU A 174 -1.12 14.06 7.73
CA LEU A 174 -2.50 13.67 7.41
C LEU A 174 -2.57 12.64 6.28
N LEU A 175 -1.73 12.76 5.24
CA LEU A 175 -1.72 11.83 4.11
C LEU A 175 -1.30 10.42 4.54
N THR A 176 -0.26 10.30 5.37
CA THR A 176 0.14 9.01 5.95
C THR A 176 -0.92 8.47 6.90
N LEU A 177 -1.61 9.31 7.69
CA LEU A 177 -2.73 8.87 8.51
C LEU A 177 -3.88 8.32 7.65
N ASN A 178 -4.22 8.98 6.53
CA ASN A 178 -5.21 8.47 5.58
C ASN A 178 -4.80 7.11 5.01
N ALA A 179 -3.53 6.93 4.64
CA ALA A 179 -3.04 5.63 4.19
C ALA A 179 -3.21 4.56 5.28
N LEU A 180 -2.78 4.83 6.51
CA LEU A 180 -2.83 3.86 7.61
C LEU A 180 -4.27 3.57 8.10
N THR A 181 -5.19 4.53 8.00
CA THR A 181 -6.60 4.31 8.33
C THR A 181 -7.32 3.47 7.28
N THR A 182 -6.86 3.53 6.04
CA THR A 182 -7.41 2.78 4.89
C THR A 182 -6.82 1.37 4.79
N ALA A 183 -5.52 1.24 5.05
CA ALA A 183 -4.77 -0.01 4.86
C ALA A 183 -5.20 -1.12 5.83
N THR A 184 -5.12 -2.36 5.36
CA THR A 184 -5.18 -3.56 6.21
C THR A 184 -3.79 -3.98 6.68
N GLU A 185 -2.78 -3.67 5.87
CA GLU A 185 -1.40 -4.08 6.08
C GLU A 185 -0.43 -2.91 5.93
N VAL A 186 0.67 -2.97 6.66
CA VAL A 186 1.81 -2.05 6.49
C VAL A 186 3.03 -2.83 6.08
N TYR A 187 3.64 -2.43 4.96
CA TYR A 187 4.98 -2.86 4.58
C TYR A 187 5.96 -1.72 4.84
N ILE A 188 7.12 -2.09 5.40
CA ILE A 188 8.15 -1.13 5.80
C ILE A 188 9.42 -1.39 4.99
N PRO A 189 9.65 -0.66 3.88
CA PRO A 189 10.94 -0.67 3.21
C PRO A 189 12.01 -0.08 4.14
N LEU A 190 13.09 -0.82 4.34
CA LEU A 190 14.13 -0.50 5.30
C LEU A 190 15.51 -0.73 4.68
N GLN A 191 16.33 0.31 4.57
CA GLN A 191 17.72 0.15 4.11
C GLN A 191 18.54 -0.67 5.12
N THR A 192 19.40 -1.55 4.62
CA THR A 192 20.28 -2.36 5.46
C THR A 192 21.50 -1.55 5.97
N GLU A 193 21.22 -0.41 6.64
CA GLU A 193 22.18 0.54 7.19
C GLU A 193 21.99 0.71 8.71
N PHE A 194 23.05 1.13 9.41
CA PHE A 194 23.07 1.21 10.88
C PHE A 194 21.93 2.03 11.51
N LEU A 195 21.56 3.15 10.90
CA LEU A 195 20.51 4.05 11.44
C LEU A 195 19.08 3.60 11.09
N ALA A 196 18.92 2.50 10.37
CA ALA A 196 17.61 2.05 9.90
C ALA A 196 16.63 1.73 11.04
N LEU A 197 17.12 1.17 12.15
CA LEU A 197 16.31 0.77 13.30
C LEU A 197 15.78 1.96 14.13
N GLN A 198 16.46 3.11 14.11
CA GLN A 198 16.03 4.27 14.91
C GLN A 198 14.71 4.88 14.43
N GLY A 199 14.55 5.01 13.10
CA GLY A 199 13.29 5.53 12.52
C GLY A 199 12.12 4.55 12.61
N LEU A 200 12.42 3.24 12.70
CA LEU A 200 11.41 2.19 12.72
C LEU A 200 10.54 2.24 13.98
N SER A 201 11.14 2.48 15.15
CA SER A 201 10.40 2.51 16.43
C SER A 201 9.31 3.59 16.45
N LYS A 202 9.58 4.77 15.88
CA LYS A 202 8.62 5.87 15.81
C LYS A 202 7.46 5.57 14.85
N LEU A 203 7.76 4.93 13.71
CA LEU A 203 6.72 4.47 12.79
C LEU A 203 5.83 3.42 13.47
N LEU A 204 6.42 2.42 14.15
CA LEU A 204 5.66 1.38 14.84
C LEU A 204 4.77 1.94 15.95
N GLN A 205 5.23 2.95 16.69
CA GLN A 205 4.41 3.67 17.67
C GLN A 205 3.20 4.35 17.01
N THR A 206 3.42 5.01 15.85
CA THR A 206 2.33 5.63 15.10
C THR A 206 1.33 4.59 14.61
N VAL A 207 1.81 3.48 14.04
CA VAL A 207 0.93 2.36 13.61
C VAL A 207 0.12 1.83 14.78
N ASP A 208 0.73 1.65 15.97
CA ASP A 208 0.02 1.19 17.19
C ASP A 208 -1.07 2.18 17.63
N ILE A 209 -0.80 3.48 17.57
CA ILE A 209 -1.80 4.53 17.88
C ILE A 209 -2.96 4.48 16.88
N VAL A 210 -2.66 4.39 15.57
CA VAL A 210 -3.67 4.28 14.52
C VAL A 210 -4.50 3.01 14.71
N LYS A 211 -3.84 1.87 14.96
CA LYS A 211 -4.51 0.60 15.22
C LYS A 211 -5.48 0.69 16.40
N LYS A 212 -5.08 1.31 17.49
CA LYS A 212 -5.92 1.43 18.70
C LYS A 212 -7.08 2.40 18.55
N ARG A 213 -6.94 3.46 17.75
CA ARG A 213 -7.89 4.58 17.75
C ARG A 213 -8.71 4.70 16.46
N LEU A 214 -8.14 4.34 15.32
CA LEU A 214 -8.70 4.66 14.00
C LEU A 214 -8.94 3.42 13.14
N ASN A 215 -8.05 2.42 13.16
CA ASN A 215 -8.12 1.25 12.31
C ASN A 215 -7.68 -0.04 13.05
N PRO A 216 -8.58 -0.72 13.76
CA PRO A 216 -8.25 -1.92 14.54
C PRO A 216 -7.71 -3.10 13.72
N THR A 217 -7.97 -3.12 12.40
CA THR A 217 -7.53 -4.20 11.50
C THR A 217 -6.11 -4.03 11.01
N LEU A 218 -5.51 -2.82 11.16
CA LEU A 218 -4.17 -2.52 10.68
C LEU A 218 -3.12 -3.41 11.34
N THR A 219 -2.25 -4.00 10.52
CA THR A 219 -1.18 -4.86 11.03
C THR A 219 0.10 -4.65 10.20
N VAL A 220 1.25 -4.58 10.87
CA VAL A 220 2.55 -4.64 10.18
C VAL A 220 2.82 -6.08 9.81
N THR A 221 2.80 -6.39 8.52
CA THR A 221 2.93 -7.75 7.99
C THR A 221 4.20 -7.96 7.16
N GLY A 222 4.93 -6.87 6.83
CA GLY A 222 6.12 -6.98 6.02
C GLY A 222 7.19 -5.94 6.33
N ILE A 223 8.44 -6.38 6.46
CA ILE A 223 9.63 -5.52 6.38
C ILE A 223 10.38 -5.94 5.12
N ILE A 224 10.70 -4.97 4.25
CA ILE A 224 11.42 -5.19 3.00
C ILE A 224 12.84 -4.64 3.17
N GLY A 225 13.83 -5.51 3.28
CA GLY A 225 15.23 -5.09 3.31
C GLY A 225 15.65 -4.57 1.93
N THR A 226 16.03 -3.29 1.85
CA THR A 226 16.41 -2.63 0.59
C THR A 226 17.88 -2.23 0.58
N ARG A 227 18.43 -2.00 -0.63
CA ARG A 227 19.84 -1.63 -0.86
C ARG A 227 20.82 -2.57 -0.17
N TYR A 228 20.50 -3.86 -0.17
CA TYR A 228 21.33 -4.88 0.43
C TYR A 228 22.59 -5.13 -0.40
N ASP A 229 23.74 -5.08 0.24
CA ASP A 229 25.03 -5.48 -0.36
C ASP A 229 25.65 -6.60 0.47
N HIS A 230 25.63 -7.82 -0.05
CA HIS A 230 26.17 -9.01 0.60
C HIS A 230 27.67 -8.94 0.90
N ARG A 231 28.41 -8.04 0.24
CA ARG A 231 29.85 -7.83 0.45
C ARG A 231 30.11 -7.00 1.70
N LYS A 232 29.13 -6.20 2.13
CA LYS A 232 29.25 -5.33 3.31
C LYS A 232 28.89 -6.10 4.57
N LYS A 233 29.84 -6.24 5.50
CA LYS A 233 29.62 -6.85 6.81
C LYS A 233 28.48 -6.16 7.56
N LEU A 234 28.45 -4.83 7.52
CA LEU A 234 27.40 -4.03 8.16
C LEU A 234 26.00 -4.38 7.67
N SER A 235 25.80 -4.59 6.34
CA SER A 235 24.49 -4.96 5.81
C SER A 235 24.01 -6.30 6.36
N LYS A 236 24.90 -7.27 6.52
CA LYS A 236 24.58 -8.58 7.12
C LYS A 236 24.18 -8.43 8.60
N GLU A 237 24.99 -7.71 9.39
CA GLU A 237 24.72 -7.48 10.82
C GLU A 237 23.39 -6.75 11.04
N VAL A 238 23.05 -5.81 10.17
CA VAL A 238 21.75 -5.10 10.25
C VAL A 238 20.59 -6.05 9.94
N VAL A 239 20.70 -6.88 8.90
CA VAL A 239 19.68 -7.89 8.56
C VAL A 239 19.51 -8.88 9.71
N GLU A 240 20.59 -9.40 10.30
CA GLU A 240 20.53 -10.30 11.46
C GLU A 240 19.82 -9.65 12.66
N LYS A 241 20.09 -8.36 12.92
CA LYS A 241 19.38 -7.62 13.98
C LYS A 241 17.89 -7.46 13.68
N ILE A 242 17.53 -7.09 12.43
CA ILE A 242 16.13 -6.97 12.02
C ILE A 242 15.45 -8.32 12.17
N GLN A 243 16.08 -9.40 11.71
CA GLN A 243 15.56 -10.76 11.85
C GLN A 243 15.36 -11.15 13.31
N GLY A 244 16.31 -10.79 14.21
CA GLY A 244 16.21 -11.06 15.63
C GLY A 244 15.06 -10.32 16.33
N TYR A 245 14.74 -9.09 15.91
CA TYR A 245 13.65 -8.29 16.51
C TYR A 245 12.29 -8.59 15.89
N PHE A 246 12.21 -8.84 14.58
CA PHE A 246 10.97 -8.86 13.83
C PHE A 246 10.64 -10.23 13.23
N GLY A 247 11.59 -11.16 13.23
CA GLY A 247 11.35 -12.55 12.85
C GLY A 247 10.65 -12.70 11.50
N ALA A 248 9.49 -13.35 11.53
CA ALA A 248 8.75 -13.73 10.33
C ALA A 248 8.20 -12.57 9.49
N ILE A 249 8.12 -11.35 10.02
CA ILE A 249 7.64 -10.21 9.21
C ILE A 249 8.73 -9.61 8.30
N LEU A 250 10.02 -9.91 8.52
CA LEU A 250 11.04 -9.64 7.52
C LEU A 250 10.84 -10.60 6.34
N PHE A 251 10.74 -10.04 5.12
CA PHE A 251 10.73 -10.87 3.92
C PHE A 251 12.09 -11.55 3.73
N PRO A 252 12.12 -12.85 3.40
CA PRO A 252 13.37 -13.56 3.09
C PRO A 252 14.14 -12.92 1.94
N THR A 253 13.41 -12.45 0.91
CA THR A 253 14.00 -11.74 -0.21
C THR A 253 14.44 -10.34 0.18
N LEU A 254 15.72 -10.06 0.02
CA LEU A 254 16.32 -8.74 0.20
C LEU A 254 16.54 -8.09 -1.17
N ILE A 255 16.10 -6.84 -1.32
CA ILE A 255 16.31 -6.09 -2.55
C ILE A 255 17.76 -5.58 -2.60
N ARG A 256 18.55 -6.17 -3.50
CA ARG A 256 19.96 -5.83 -3.68
C ARG A 256 20.14 -4.42 -4.21
N ASP A 257 21.23 -3.78 -3.82
CA ASP A 257 21.62 -2.49 -4.41
C ASP A 257 21.86 -2.69 -5.92
N ASN A 258 21.07 -1.97 -6.74
CA ASN A 258 21.05 -2.18 -8.19
C ASN A 258 20.82 -0.84 -8.91
N ILE A 259 21.76 -0.48 -9.78
CA ILE A 259 21.74 0.78 -10.56
C ILE A 259 20.47 0.84 -11.44
N ALA A 260 20.04 -0.28 -12.03
CA ALA A 260 18.87 -0.31 -12.88
C ALA A 260 17.58 0.13 -12.15
N LEU A 261 17.45 -0.15 -10.83
CA LEU A 261 16.32 0.33 -10.02
C LEU A 261 16.33 1.85 -9.83
N ALA A 262 17.52 2.47 -9.86
CA ALA A 262 17.65 3.92 -9.77
C ALA A 262 17.46 4.61 -11.13
N GLU A 263 17.83 3.94 -12.23
CA GLU A 263 17.71 4.45 -13.59
C GLU A 263 16.28 4.35 -14.15
N ALA A 264 15.57 3.25 -13.90
CA ALA A 264 14.25 2.96 -14.47
C ALA A 264 13.25 4.13 -14.35
N PRO A 265 13.15 4.87 -13.22
CA PRO A 265 12.28 6.03 -13.09
C PRO A 265 12.59 7.16 -14.08
N SER A 266 13.86 7.38 -14.44
CA SER A 266 14.23 8.43 -15.41
C SER A 266 13.80 8.10 -16.84
N PHE A 267 13.45 6.84 -17.10
CA PHE A 267 12.86 6.38 -18.36
C PHE A 267 11.33 6.22 -18.28
N GLY A 268 10.72 6.56 -17.14
CA GLY A 268 9.29 6.41 -16.92
C GLY A 268 8.84 4.94 -16.88
N GLN A 269 9.69 4.02 -16.44
CA GLN A 269 9.48 2.57 -16.53
C GLN A 269 9.67 1.88 -15.17
N ASP A 270 8.94 0.78 -14.97
CA ASP A 270 9.22 -0.19 -13.92
C ASP A 270 10.46 -1.05 -14.28
N ILE A 271 10.97 -1.81 -13.29
CA ILE A 271 12.19 -2.61 -13.49
C ILE A 271 12.00 -3.73 -14.51
N PHE A 272 10.81 -4.31 -14.59
CA PHE A 272 10.54 -5.43 -15.49
C PHE A 272 10.46 -5.00 -16.95
N THR A 273 10.03 -3.75 -17.18
CA THR A 273 10.04 -3.12 -18.51
C THR A 273 11.43 -2.61 -18.86
N TYR A 274 12.12 -1.96 -17.90
CA TYR A 274 13.43 -1.34 -18.14
C TYR A 274 14.56 -2.35 -18.30
N ARG A 275 14.70 -3.28 -17.34
CA ARG A 275 15.73 -4.35 -17.35
C ARG A 275 15.20 -5.65 -16.76
N PRO A 276 14.43 -6.44 -17.53
CA PRO A 276 13.72 -7.63 -17.05
C PRO A 276 14.62 -8.75 -16.50
N HIS A 277 15.89 -8.76 -16.88
CA HIS A 277 16.90 -9.75 -16.46
C HIS A 277 17.91 -9.19 -15.44
N SER A 278 17.60 -8.05 -14.82
CA SER A 278 18.43 -7.50 -13.76
C SER A 278 18.19 -8.20 -12.44
N HIS A 279 19.19 -8.17 -11.55
CA HIS A 279 19.01 -8.65 -10.18
C HIS A 279 17.84 -7.95 -9.44
N GLY A 280 17.59 -6.65 -9.75
CA GLY A 280 16.44 -5.94 -9.18
C GLY A 280 15.11 -6.52 -9.63
N ALA A 281 14.98 -6.91 -10.91
CA ALA A 281 13.78 -7.58 -11.42
C ALA A 281 13.59 -8.95 -10.77
N ASP A 282 14.67 -9.73 -10.61
CA ASP A 282 14.61 -11.04 -9.96
C ASP A 282 14.17 -10.92 -8.50
N ASP A 283 14.79 -9.98 -7.75
CA ASP A 283 14.46 -9.75 -6.34
C ASP A 283 13.00 -9.35 -6.16
N TYR A 284 12.47 -8.41 -6.96
CA TYR A 284 11.07 -8.01 -6.87
C TYR A 284 10.11 -9.10 -7.32
N ARG A 285 10.48 -9.93 -8.31
CA ARG A 285 9.65 -11.08 -8.73
C ARG A 285 9.52 -12.09 -7.58
N GLN A 286 10.63 -12.41 -6.92
CA GLN A 286 10.65 -13.32 -5.78
C GLN A 286 9.87 -12.72 -4.59
N LEU A 287 10.05 -11.44 -4.30
CA LEU A 287 9.27 -10.75 -3.26
C LEU A 287 7.77 -10.80 -3.55
N CYS A 288 7.34 -10.59 -4.80
CA CYS A 288 5.93 -10.71 -5.17
C CYS A 288 5.37 -12.11 -4.94
N GLN A 289 6.14 -13.15 -5.22
CA GLN A 289 5.75 -14.53 -4.92
C GLN A 289 5.56 -14.74 -3.41
N GLU A 290 6.50 -14.27 -2.58
CA GLU A 290 6.39 -14.33 -1.12
C GLU A 290 5.17 -13.55 -0.59
N ILE A 291 4.84 -12.39 -1.20
CA ILE A 291 3.64 -11.61 -0.87
C ILE A 291 2.35 -12.40 -1.17
N ILE A 292 2.31 -13.10 -2.29
CA ILE A 292 1.16 -13.93 -2.67
C ILE A 292 1.02 -15.12 -1.73
N GLU A 293 2.11 -15.77 -1.36
CA GLU A 293 2.12 -16.93 -0.46
C GLU A 293 1.70 -16.59 0.98
N ARG A 294 1.93 -15.34 1.42
CA ARG A 294 1.51 -14.85 2.75
C ARG A 294 0.04 -14.45 2.84
N GLY A 295 -0.66 -14.27 1.75
CA GLY A 295 -2.07 -13.87 1.67
C GLY A 295 -2.97 -14.97 1.25
#